data_cd08f63bc76d822f5c3886d5bfa8a2ca
#
_entry.id   cd08f63bc76d822f5c3886d5bfa8a2ca
#
_cell.length_a   1.000
_cell.length_b   1.000
_cell.length_c   1.000
_cell.angle_alpha   90.00
_cell.angle_beta   90.00
_cell.angle_gamma   90.00
#
_symmetry.space_group_name_H-M   'P 1'
#
loop_
_entity.id
_entity.type
_entity.pdbx_description
1 polymer ?
#
loop_
_entity_poly.entity_id
_entity_poly.type
_entity_poly.pdbx_seq_one_letter_code
_entity_poly.pdbx_strand_id
1 'polypeptide(L)'
;RGLPSGKIGFALRRNPLRPWHMEFDTRSFRDALGLFVTGVTVITARNEDGVPFGVTANSFNSVSMDPPLILWSLSRSSRNLKAFQAARHFCVHILREDQSALSRRFAMSDADKFEGMEFEPGEGGVPILPGSAARLECRTYAQHDGGDHVIFLGEVIRIAADHDARPLLFHGGRYAVLSDTVEN
;
A
#
# COMPACT_ATOMS: atom_id res chain seq x y z
N ARG A 1 -5.04 25.22 -45.04
CA ARG A 1 -3.90 25.64 -44.20
C ARG A 1 -3.97 24.80 -42.94
N GLY A 2 -3.13 23.75 -42.87
CA GLY A 2 -3.06 22.84 -41.74
C GLY A 2 -2.24 23.40 -40.59
N LEU A 3 -2.70 23.19 -39.36
CA LEU A 3 -1.97 23.51 -38.14
C LEU A 3 -0.94 22.38 -37.87
N PRO A 4 0.28 22.71 -37.44
CA PRO A 4 1.28 21.70 -37.13
C PRO A 4 0.97 21.01 -35.78
N SER A 5 0.99 19.68 -35.81
CA SER A 5 0.92 18.83 -34.62
C SER A 5 2.22 18.92 -33.81
N GLY A 6 2.27 19.82 -32.86
CA GLY A 6 3.37 19.91 -31.90
C GLY A 6 3.28 18.77 -30.86
N LYS A 7 4.13 17.76 -31.00
CA LYS A 7 4.40 16.82 -29.90
C LYS A 7 5.12 17.58 -28.80
N ILE A 8 4.41 17.90 -27.72
CA ILE A 8 5.02 18.39 -26.48
C ILE A 8 5.70 17.20 -25.81
N GLY A 9 6.94 16.95 -26.17
CA GLY A 9 7.81 16.03 -25.48
C GLY A 9 8.18 16.64 -24.13
N PHE A 10 7.55 16.22 -23.03
CA PHE A 10 8.04 16.49 -21.69
C PHE A 10 9.30 15.65 -21.48
N ALA A 11 10.44 16.17 -21.96
CA ALA A 11 11.74 15.69 -21.53
C ALA A 11 11.91 16.15 -20.08
N LEU A 12 11.70 15.27 -19.13
CA LEU A 12 12.18 15.44 -17.76
C LEU A 12 13.70 15.61 -17.85
N ARG A 13 14.18 16.85 -17.90
CA ARG A 13 15.58 17.17 -17.71
C ARG A 13 15.93 16.69 -16.30
N ARG A 14 16.60 15.54 -16.20
CA ARG A 14 17.34 15.17 -14.98
C ARG A 14 18.33 16.31 -14.74
N ASN A 15 18.01 17.16 -13.75
CA ASN A 15 18.96 18.13 -13.25
C ASN A 15 20.04 17.32 -12.51
N PRO A 16 21.31 17.31 -12.98
CA PRO A 16 22.35 16.62 -12.26
C PRO A 16 22.66 17.41 -11.00
N LEU A 17 22.04 16.94 -9.88
CA LEU A 17 22.67 16.89 -8.59
C LEU A 17 23.25 18.19 -8.05
N ARG A 18 22.42 19.00 -7.42
CA ARG A 18 22.81 19.53 -6.11
C ARG A 18 22.54 18.38 -5.12
N PRO A 19 23.52 18.01 -4.26
CA PRO A 19 23.19 17.18 -3.12
C PRO A 19 22.07 17.90 -2.38
N TRP A 20 20.94 17.21 -2.18
CA TRP A 20 19.83 17.75 -1.39
C TRP A 20 20.42 18.01 0.00
N HIS A 21 20.79 19.25 0.29
CA HIS A 21 21.06 19.66 1.66
C HIS A 21 19.70 19.62 2.36
N MET A 22 19.41 18.50 3.01
CA MET A 22 18.26 18.43 3.89
C MET A 22 18.55 19.42 5.04
N GLU A 23 17.70 20.43 5.16
CA GLU A 23 17.74 21.36 6.30
C GLU A 23 17.17 20.69 7.58
N PHE A 24 16.86 19.41 7.52
CA PHE A 24 16.29 18.59 8.60
C PHE A 24 16.94 17.19 8.63
N ASP A 25 17.01 16.59 9.79
CA ASP A 25 17.45 15.21 9.96
C ASP A 25 16.32 14.20 9.69
N THR A 26 16.68 12.92 9.51
CA THR A 26 15.74 11.83 9.23
C THR A 26 14.72 11.64 10.36
N ARG A 27 15.08 11.94 11.62
CA ARG A 27 14.20 11.81 12.77
C ARG A 27 13.11 12.87 12.72
N SER A 28 13.50 14.14 12.57
CA SER A 28 12.56 15.25 12.44
C SER A 28 11.58 15.06 11.28
N PHE A 29 12.06 14.47 10.16
CA PHE A 29 11.19 14.14 9.03
C PHE A 29 10.18 13.05 9.38
N ARG A 30 10.62 11.96 10.04
CA ARG A 30 9.72 10.90 10.49
C ARG A 30 8.70 11.39 11.51
N ASP A 31 9.13 12.25 12.45
CA ASP A 31 8.25 12.82 13.46
C ASP A 31 7.16 13.68 12.82
N ALA A 32 7.52 14.50 11.82
CA ALA A 32 6.55 15.29 11.06
C ALA A 32 5.56 14.41 10.27
N LEU A 33 6.05 13.36 9.58
CA LEU A 33 5.18 12.40 8.89
C LEU A 33 4.26 11.65 9.85
N GLY A 34 4.73 11.37 11.08
CA GLY A 34 3.97 10.70 12.13
C GLY A 34 2.74 11.49 12.61
N LEU A 35 2.66 12.80 12.35
CA LEU A 35 1.46 13.61 12.65
C LEU A 35 0.30 13.34 11.70
N PHE A 36 0.58 12.76 10.53
CA PHE A 36 -0.45 12.37 9.58
C PHE A 36 -1.05 11.02 9.99
N VAL A 37 -2.32 11.03 10.42
CA VAL A 37 -3.06 9.82 10.76
C VAL A 37 -3.35 9.02 9.49
N THR A 38 -2.98 7.75 9.49
CA THR A 38 -3.28 6.84 8.39
C THR A 38 -4.15 5.69 8.85
N GLY A 39 -4.85 5.04 7.92
CA GLY A 39 -5.32 3.69 8.11
C GLY A 39 -4.15 2.71 8.10
N VAL A 40 -4.42 1.46 8.46
CA VAL A 40 -3.47 0.35 8.38
C VAL A 40 -3.99 -0.68 7.39
N THR A 41 -3.13 -1.09 6.47
CA THR A 41 -3.47 -2.12 5.49
C THR A 41 -2.51 -3.31 5.57
N VAL A 42 -2.99 -4.47 5.16
CA VAL A 42 -2.15 -5.62 4.80
C VAL A 42 -2.32 -5.84 3.30
N ILE A 43 -1.19 -5.90 2.59
CA ILE A 43 -1.15 -6.21 1.18
C ILE A 43 -0.74 -7.67 1.02
N THR A 44 -1.54 -8.46 0.31
CA THR A 44 -1.28 -9.89 0.05
C THR A 44 -1.13 -10.16 -1.42
N ALA A 45 -0.29 -11.13 -1.77
CA ALA A 45 -0.11 -11.62 -3.14
C ALA A 45 0.36 -13.09 -3.10
N ARG A 46 0.54 -13.69 -4.29
CA ARG A 46 1.24 -14.97 -4.47
C ARG A 46 2.44 -14.78 -5.38
N ASN A 47 3.51 -15.53 -5.09
CA ASN A 47 4.65 -15.61 -5.98
C ASN A 47 4.35 -16.56 -7.17
N GLU A 48 5.30 -16.73 -8.07
CA GLU A 48 5.18 -17.59 -9.26
C GLU A 48 4.97 -19.07 -8.90
N ASP A 49 5.48 -19.51 -7.73
CA ASP A 49 5.28 -20.86 -7.21
C ASP A 49 3.93 -21.04 -6.50
N GLY A 50 3.09 -20.01 -6.47
CA GLY A 50 1.80 -20.01 -5.78
C GLY A 50 1.90 -19.85 -4.26
N VAL A 51 3.08 -19.57 -3.70
CA VAL A 51 3.26 -19.36 -2.26
C VAL A 51 2.71 -18.01 -1.85
N PRO A 52 1.81 -17.94 -0.83
CA PRO A 52 1.26 -16.70 -0.34
C PRO A 52 2.31 -15.87 0.40
N PHE A 53 2.28 -14.58 0.22
CA PHE A 53 3.10 -13.63 0.98
C PHE A 53 2.36 -12.30 1.17
N GLY A 54 2.84 -11.47 2.08
CA GLY A 54 2.21 -10.19 2.34
C GLY A 54 3.06 -9.27 3.21
N VAL A 55 2.60 -8.04 3.35
CA VAL A 55 3.26 -6.98 4.11
C VAL A 55 2.22 -6.04 4.71
N THR A 56 2.50 -5.49 5.89
CA THR A 56 1.75 -4.37 6.45
C THR A 56 2.24 -3.08 5.81
N ALA A 57 1.31 -2.24 5.38
CA ALA A 57 1.60 -0.93 4.82
C ALA A 57 0.57 0.10 5.29
N ASN A 58 1.04 1.32 5.57
CA ASN A 58 0.20 2.49 5.83
C ASN A 58 0.36 3.57 4.75
N SER A 59 1.07 3.25 3.68
CA SER A 59 1.30 4.13 2.53
C SER A 59 0.17 4.09 1.48
N PHE A 60 -0.90 3.34 1.76
CA PHE A 60 -2.05 3.22 0.88
C PHE A 60 -2.76 4.56 0.66
N ASN A 61 -3.11 4.85 -0.60
CA ASN A 61 -3.95 5.99 -0.96
C ASN A 61 -4.74 5.73 -2.25
N SER A 62 -5.88 6.45 -2.41
CA SER A 62 -6.62 6.51 -3.68
C SER A 62 -5.89 7.38 -4.70
N VAL A 63 -6.04 7.08 -5.99
CA VAL A 63 -5.39 7.82 -7.10
C VAL A 63 -6.41 8.30 -8.11
N SER A 64 -7.30 7.43 -8.60
CA SER A 64 -8.22 7.73 -9.70
C SER A 64 -9.51 6.95 -9.54
N MET A 65 -10.59 7.51 -10.05
CA MET A 65 -11.90 6.84 -10.13
C MET A 65 -12.13 6.22 -11.51
N ASP A 66 -11.51 6.75 -12.55
CA ASP A 66 -11.61 6.22 -13.92
C ASP A 66 -10.25 6.35 -14.63
N PRO A 67 -9.53 5.21 -14.85
CA PRO A 67 -9.79 3.92 -14.27
C PRO A 67 -9.65 3.95 -12.73
N PRO A 68 -10.24 2.99 -11.99
CA PRO A 68 -10.18 2.96 -10.53
C PRO A 68 -8.78 2.53 -10.06
N LEU A 69 -7.98 3.49 -9.65
CA LEU A 69 -6.58 3.28 -9.26
C LEU A 69 -6.34 3.62 -7.78
N ILE A 70 -5.49 2.79 -7.18
CA ILE A 70 -4.92 3.03 -5.84
C ILE A 70 -3.40 2.95 -5.92
N LEU A 71 -2.72 3.51 -4.91
CA LEU A 71 -1.29 3.33 -4.73
C LEU A 71 -0.96 2.82 -3.33
N TRP A 72 0.22 2.21 -3.22
CA TRP A 72 0.93 1.93 -1.99
C TRP A 72 2.43 1.83 -2.28
N SER A 73 3.26 1.88 -1.25
CA SER A 73 4.72 1.89 -1.42
C SER A 73 5.38 0.81 -0.57
N LEU A 74 6.45 0.20 -1.11
CA LEU A 74 7.24 -0.82 -0.43
C LEU A 74 8.71 -0.43 -0.43
N SER A 75 9.34 -0.54 0.74
CA SER A 75 10.77 -0.28 0.88
C SER A 75 11.61 -1.19 -0.01
N ARG A 76 12.68 -0.63 -0.60
CA ARG A 76 13.66 -1.40 -1.39
C ARG A 76 14.42 -2.43 -0.55
N SER A 77 14.47 -2.25 0.77
CA SER A 77 15.04 -3.22 1.71
C SER A 77 14.11 -4.39 2.04
N SER A 78 12.84 -4.35 1.61
CA SER A 78 11.88 -5.42 1.86
C SER A 78 12.27 -6.71 1.14
N ARG A 79 12.29 -7.84 1.85
CA ARG A 79 12.52 -9.17 1.26
C ARG A 79 11.46 -9.56 0.25
N ASN A 80 10.24 -9.03 0.39
CA ASN A 80 9.12 -9.31 -0.50
C ASN A 80 9.11 -8.43 -1.77
N LEU A 81 10.06 -7.48 -1.91
CA LEU A 81 10.01 -6.53 -3.02
C LEU A 81 9.99 -7.21 -4.38
N LYS A 82 10.91 -8.14 -4.63
CA LYS A 82 11.00 -8.85 -5.92
C LYS A 82 9.72 -9.64 -6.21
N ALA A 83 9.13 -10.27 -5.19
CA ALA A 83 7.90 -11.03 -5.34
C ALA A 83 6.72 -10.10 -5.69
N PHE A 84 6.59 -8.93 -5.02
CA PHE A 84 5.57 -7.95 -5.38
C PHE A 84 5.79 -7.33 -6.76
N GLN A 85 7.04 -7.12 -7.17
CA GLN A 85 7.35 -6.60 -8.51
C GLN A 85 6.96 -7.58 -9.63
N ALA A 86 7.03 -8.89 -9.38
CA ALA A 86 6.62 -9.94 -10.31
C ALA A 86 5.10 -10.23 -10.24
N ALA A 87 4.45 -9.93 -9.13
CA ALA A 87 3.03 -10.25 -8.91
C ALA A 87 2.12 -9.45 -9.86
N ARG A 88 1.27 -10.16 -10.59
CA ARG A 88 0.27 -9.56 -11.49
C ARG A 88 -0.98 -9.06 -10.74
N HIS A 89 -1.26 -9.65 -9.58
CA HIS A 89 -2.41 -9.32 -8.74
C HIS A 89 -1.97 -9.20 -7.29
N PHE A 90 -2.65 -8.34 -6.55
CA PHE A 90 -2.52 -8.21 -5.11
C PHE A 90 -3.85 -7.80 -4.50
N CYS A 91 -4.03 -8.06 -3.22
CA CYS A 91 -5.20 -7.60 -2.47
C CYS A 91 -4.77 -6.65 -1.36
N VAL A 92 -5.43 -5.52 -1.25
CA VAL A 92 -5.30 -4.58 -0.14
C VAL A 92 -6.42 -4.86 0.85
N HIS A 93 -6.06 -5.16 2.11
CA HIS A 93 -7.00 -5.34 3.22
C HIS A 93 -6.90 -4.14 4.15
N ILE A 94 -7.94 -3.34 4.25
CA ILE A 94 -8.06 -2.27 5.25
C ILE A 94 -8.43 -2.92 6.56
N LEU A 95 -7.55 -2.83 7.55
CA LEU A 95 -7.72 -3.54 8.81
C LEU A 95 -8.76 -2.88 9.71
N ARG A 96 -9.47 -3.73 10.49
CA ARG A 96 -10.34 -3.30 11.58
C ARG A 96 -9.54 -2.98 12.84
N GLU A 97 -10.14 -2.22 13.74
CA GLU A 97 -9.52 -1.79 15.00
C GLU A 97 -9.05 -2.95 15.89
N ASP A 98 -9.69 -4.11 15.81
CA ASP A 98 -9.34 -5.33 16.54
C ASP A 98 -8.21 -6.16 15.88
N GLN A 99 -7.74 -5.78 14.69
CA GLN A 99 -6.75 -6.52 13.90
C GLN A 99 -5.29 -6.04 14.09
N SER A 100 -4.97 -5.36 15.19
CA SER A 100 -3.60 -4.92 15.45
C SER A 100 -2.58 -6.06 15.54
N ALA A 101 -3.01 -7.26 15.99
CA ALA A 101 -2.16 -8.45 16.01
C ALA A 101 -1.83 -8.94 14.59
N LEU A 102 -2.81 -8.91 13.68
CA LEU A 102 -2.63 -9.23 12.26
C LEU A 102 -1.66 -8.25 11.61
N SER A 103 -1.82 -6.94 11.87
CA SER A 103 -0.90 -5.93 11.38
C SER A 103 0.55 -6.21 11.81
N ARG A 104 0.78 -6.51 13.10
CA ARG A 104 2.11 -6.85 13.61
C ARG A 104 2.69 -8.10 12.94
N ARG A 105 1.87 -9.14 12.74
CA ARG A 105 2.30 -10.38 12.09
C ARG A 105 2.80 -10.11 10.67
N PHE A 106 2.10 -9.31 9.89
CA PHE A 106 2.51 -8.97 8.52
C PHE A 106 3.63 -7.93 8.44
N ALA A 107 3.92 -7.22 9.52
CA ALA A 107 5.08 -6.33 9.63
C ALA A 107 6.41 -7.04 9.93
N MET A 108 6.38 -8.29 10.44
CA MET A 108 7.58 -9.06 10.75
C MET A 108 8.35 -9.44 9.48
N SER A 109 9.69 -9.52 9.57
CA SER A 109 10.53 -9.84 8.41
C SER A 109 10.77 -11.32 8.20
N ASP A 110 10.76 -12.14 9.27
CA ASP A 110 11.36 -13.48 9.29
C ASP A 110 10.36 -14.61 9.62
N ALA A 111 9.04 -14.33 9.69
CA ALA A 111 8.03 -15.33 10.00
C ALA A 111 7.31 -15.82 8.73
N ASP A 112 6.90 -17.09 8.73
CA ASP A 112 5.81 -17.53 7.85
C ASP A 112 4.51 -16.87 8.31
N LYS A 113 4.14 -15.82 7.60
CA LYS A 113 3.02 -14.96 7.97
C LYS A 113 1.66 -15.63 7.76
N PHE A 114 1.63 -16.73 7.02
CA PHE A 114 0.42 -17.50 6.71
C PHE A 114 0.30 -18.79 7.49
N GLU A 115 1.31 -19.18 8.28
CA GLU A 115 1.26 -20.38 9.11
C GLU A 115 0.02 -20.39 10.02
N GLY A 116 -0.80 -21.44 9.92
CA GLY A 116 -2.02 -21.60 10.69
C GLY A 116 -3.12 -20.58 10.39
N MET A 117 -3.02 -19.85 9.27
CA MET A 117 -4.02 -18.86 8.86
C MET A 117 -4.92 -19.41 7.75
N GLU A 118 -6.22 -19.33 7.96
CA GLU A 118 -7.19 -19.59 6.91
C GLU A 118 -7.36 -18.34 6.03
N PHE A 119 -7.44 -18.53 4.72
CA PHE A 119 -7.74 -17.49 3.75
C PHE A 119 -8.42 -18.09 2.52
N GLU A 120 -9.22 -17.30 1.83
CA GLU A 120 -9.86 -17.67 0.57
C GLU A 120 -9.01 -17.17 -0.62
N PRO A 121 -9.05 -17.87 -1.77
CA PRO A 121 -8.44 -17.34 -2.98
C PRO A 121 -9.33 -16.26 -3.61
N GLY A 122 -8.75 -15.09 -3.84
CA GLY A 122 -9.35 -14.00 -4.61
C GLY A 122 -8.97 -14.04 -6.09
N GLU A 123 -9.10 -12.90 -6.76
CA GLU A 123 -8.73 -12.73 -8.17
C GLU A 123 -7.24 -13.02 -8.40
N GLY A 124 -6.93 -13.81 -9.44
CA GLY A 124 -5.56 -14.28 -9.65
C GLY A 124 -4.99 -15.17 -8.54
N GLY A 125 -5.85 -15.69 -7.64
CA GLY A 125 -5.47 -16.56 -6.52
C GLY A 125 -4.85 -15.83 -5.32
N VAL A 126 -4.95 -14.49 -5.25
CA VAL A 126 -4.42 -13.73 -4.10
C VAL A 126 -5.08 -14.15 -2.80
N PRO A 127 -4.35 -14.22 -1.68
CA PRO A 127 -4.94 -14.55 -0.39
C PRO A 127 -5.88 -13.45 0.10
N ILE A 128 -7.14 -13.82 0.38
CA ILE A 128 -8.12 -12.95 1.02
C ILE A 128 -8.15 -13.24 2.51
N LEU A 129 -7.72 -12.29 3.31
CA LEU A 129 -7.75 -12.39 4.77
C LEU A 129 -9.14 -12.10 5.29
N PRO A 130 -9.65 -12.88 6.27
CA PRO A 130 -10.98 -12.67 6.83
C PRO A 130 -11.07 -11.41 7.70
N GLY A 131 -12.27 -10.87 7.83
CA GLY A 131 -12.63 -9.87 8.83
C GLY A 131 -12.08 -8.47 8.62
N SER A 132 -11.53 -8.13 7.46
CA SER A 132 -11.09 -6.77 7.14
C SER A 132 -12.27 -5.81 7.01
N ALA A 133 -12.09 -4.53 7.36
CA ALA A 133 -13.10 -3.49 7.16
C ALA A 133 -13.43 -3.31 5.66
N ALA A 134 -12.42 -3.40 4.82
CA ALA A 134 -12.61 -3.47 3.38
C ALA A 134 -11.48 -4.25 2.72
N ARG A 135 -11.76 -4.78 1.52
CA ARG A 135 -10.74 -5.36 0.65
C ARG A 135 -10.87 -4.83 -0.77
N LEU A 136 -9.73 -4.62 -1.40
CA LEU A 136 -9.61 -4.20 -2.79
C LEU A 136 -8.72 -5.21 -3.50
N GLU A 137 -9.30 -6.00 -4.39
CA GLU A 137 -8.54 -6.93 -5.24
C GLU A 137 -8.09 -6.18 -6.48
N CYS A 138 -6.79 -6.16 -6.72
CA CYS A 138 -6.18 -5.31 -7.72
C CYS A 138 -5.35 -6.10 -8.73
N ARG A 139 -5.34 -5.62 -9.97
CA ARG A 139 -4.32 -5.94 -10.96
C ARG A 139 -3.20 -4.91 -10.86
N THR A 140 -1.95 -5.36 -10.90
CA THR A 140 -0.81 -4.44 -10.95
C THR A 140 -0.88 -3.61 -12.24
N TYR A 141 -1.02 -2.29 -12.08
CA TYR A 141 -1.17 -1.35 -13.20
C TYR A 141 0.19 -0.78 -13.64
N ALA A 142 0.97 -0.28 -12.68
CA ALA A 142 2.30 0.28 -12.92
C ALA A 142 3.16 0.24 -11.66
N GLN A 143 4.47 0.43 -11.83
CA GLN A 143 5.43 0.56 -10.75
C GLN A 143 6.33 1.76 -11.04
N HIS A 144 6.61 2.57 -10.03
CA HIS A 144 7.42 3.76 -10.16
C HIS A 144 8.51 3.82 -9.10
N ASP A 145 9.61 4.49 -9.46
CA ASP A 145 10.68 4.77 -8.52
C ASP A 145 10.21 5.84 -7.51
N GLY A 146 10.32 5.52 -6.23
CA GLY A 146 9.97 6.38 -5.10
C GLY A 146 11.16 6.59 -4.16
N GLY A 147 12.39 6.65 -4.67
CA GLY A 147 13.60 6.81 -3.86
C GLY A 147 14.00 5.51 -3.16
N ASP A 148 13.95 5.45 -1.82
CA ASP A 148 14.20 4.23 -1.04
C ASP A 148 13.00 3.26 -1.03
N HIS A 149 11.91 3.59 -1.74
CA HIS A 149 10.72 2.78 -1.95
C HIS A 149 10.46 2.56 -3.44
N VAL A 150 9.59 1.58 -3.74
CA VAL A 150 8.90 1.42 -5.02
C VAL A 150 7.43 1.72 -4.79
N ILE A 151 6.84 2.56 -5.63
CA ILE A 151 5.42 2.88 -5.63
C ILE A 151 4.72 1.90 -6.57
N PHE A 152 3.71 1.21 -6.06
CA PHE A 152 2.86 0.31 -6.83
C PHE A 152 1.52 0.99 -7.10
N LEU A 153 1.11 1.03 -8.34
CA LEU A 153 -0.25 1.37 -8.75
C LEU A 153 -1.03 0.10 -9.01
N GLY A 154 -2.23 0.00 -8.45
CA GLY A 154 -3.16 -1.09 -8.69
C GLY A 154 -4.46 -0.59 -9.28
N GLU A 155 -4.92 -1.26 -10.34
CA GLU A 155 -6.27 -1.11 -10.86
C GLU A 155 -7.20 -2.00 -10.04
N VAL A 156 -8.17 -1.40 -9.40
CA VAL A 156 -9.16 -2.12 -8.56
C VAL A 156 -10.14 -2.84 -9.46
N ILE A 157 -10.24 -4.17 -9.32
CA ILE A 157 -11.11 -5.03 -10.12
C ILE A 157 -12.26 -5.63 -9.33
N ARG A 158 -12.11 -5.71 -8.00
CA ARG A 158 -13.18 -6.17 -7.10
C ARG A 158 -13.04 -5.50 -5.75
N ILE A 159 -14.15 -5.20 -5.10
CA ILE A 159 -14.22 -4.64 -3.75
C ILE A 159 -15.20 -5.42 -2.88
N ALA A 160 -14.94 -5.44 -1.58
CA ALA A 160 -15.92 -5.73 -0.54
C ALA A 160 -15.65 -4.82 0.65
N ALA A 161 -16.68 -4.32 1.30
CA ALA A 161 -16.58 -3.41 2.43
C ALA A 161 -17.67 -3.71 3.45
N ASP A 162 -17.31 -3.62 4.73
CA ASP A 162 -18.20 -3.60 5.87
C ASP A 162 -18.27 -2.14 6.36
N HIS A 163 -19.38 -1.46 6.07
CA HIS A 163 -19.55 -0.04 6.38
C HIS A 163 -19.74 0.24 7.87
N ASP A 164 -20.03 -0.78 8.67
CA ASP A 164 -20.14 -0.67 10.13
C ASP A 164 -18.80 -0.93 10.84
N ALA A 165 -17.79 -1.40 10.10
CA ALA A 165 -16.48 -1.69 10.65
C ALA A 165 -15.71 -0.41 10.98
N ARG A 166 -15.10 -0.38 12.16
CA ARG A 166 -14.18 0.69 12.60
C ARG A 166 -12.76 0.35 12.15
N PRO A 167 -12.07 1.24 11.40
CA PRO A 167 -10.75 0.95 10.88
C PRO A 167 -9.67 1.06 11.97
N LEU A 168 -8.60 0.26 11.83
CA LEU A 168 -7.37 0.41 12.60
C LEU A 168 -6.60 1.61 12.08
N LEU A 169 -6.19 2.50 12.99
CA LEU A 169 -5.40 3.68 12.66
C LEU A 169 -3.96 3.55 13.14
N PHE A 170 -3.09 4.37 12.53
CA PHE A 170 -1.70 4.52 12.93
C PHE A 170 -1.35 6.02 13.01
N HIS A 171 -0.84 6.45 14.19
CA HIS A 171 -0.47 7.83 14.45
C HIS A 171 0.70 7.88 15.43
N GLY A 172 1.69 8.71 15.15
CA GLY A 172 2.83 8.93 16.05
C GLY A 172 3.59 7.65 16.42
N GLY A 173 3.67 6.68 15.50
CA GLY A 173 4.33 5.40 15.75
C GLY A 173 3.50 4.39 16.55
N ARG A 174 2.20 4.61 16.74
CA ARG A 174 1.31 3.78 17.57
C ARG A 174 0.01 3.47 16.83
N TYR A 175 -0.59 2.31 17.15
CA TYR A 175 -1.97 2.03 16.77
C TYR A 175 -2.93 2.94 17.54
N ALA A 176 -3.98 3.36 16.86
CA ALA A 176 -5.06 4.16 17.41
C ALA A 176 -6.41 3.66 16.88
N VAL A 177 -7.49 4.10 17.49
CA VAL A 177 -8.86 3.84 17.07
C VAL A 177 -9.60 5.18 16.96
N LEU A 178 -10.68 5.22 16.19
CA LEU A 178 -11.55 6.38 16.17
C LEU A 178 -12.22 6.52 17.55
N SER A 179 -12.15 7.70 18.15
CA SER A 179 -13.10 8.09 19.19
C SER A 179 -14.45 8.42 18.54
N ASP A 180 -15.53 8.41 19.31
CA ASP A 180 -16.85 8.77 18.80
C ASP A 180 -16.81 10.12 18.09
N THR A 181 -17.55 10.22 16.98
CA THR A 181 -17.55 11.33 16.04
C THR A 181 -17.62 12.69 16.74
N VAL A 182 -16.76 13.60 16.33
CA VAL A 182 -16.96 15.02 16.61
C VAL A 182 -18.24 15.43 15.86
N GLU A 183 -19.31 15.75 16.59
CA GLU A 183 -20.51 16.34 16.00
C GLU A 183 -20.12 17.65 15.29
N ASN A 184 -20.45 17.75 14.00
CA ASN A 184 -20.30 18.97 13.22
C ASN A 184 -21.39 19.97 13.55
#